data_a554ed17aceef96e3680ff2751e04557
#
_entry.id   a554ed17aceef96e3680ff2751e04557
#
_cell.length_a   1.000
_cell.length_b   1.000
_cell.length_c   1.000
_cell.angle_alpha   90.00
_cell.angle_beta   90.00
_cell.angle_gamma   90.00
#
_symmetry.space_group_name_H-M   'P 1'
#
loop_
_entity.id
_entity.type
_entity.pdbx_description
1 polymer ?
#
loop_
_entity_poly.entity_id
_entity_poly.type
_entity_poly.pdbx_seq_one_letter_code
_entity_poly.pdbx_strand_id
1 'polypeptide(L)'
;MPNKTLTITSPNAIFPLFSSYNQFFTLTLQANKKRRMKNIFKIKKEERIPGLVALLVFVLLNGLFFYKYGNLFLRAHHVSFWQLFAKTFHVSGFDAWSYIFMSNGKLYFEIPRHPLFAVILYPFYLINKELISSGDTNYAMIFMAILLIASAFYSFIFIYRIFREIIELKKKDCILFSAMLYSFGMVMVSMLVPDHFCWSLLMLTMTLYLAGMAMKERRKLSAWTIGILSFLTGGVTLSNIAKTYLAAWFVNGRKVFAPKNLVAMILPAILLVTT
;
A
#
# COMPACT_ATOMS: atom_id res chain seq x y z
N MET A 1 -6.88 -24.34 -18.91
CA MET A 1 -5.45 -24.53 -18.58
C MET A 1 -5.39 -24.70 -17.06
N PRO A 2 -4.72 -25.70 -16.49
CA PRO A 2 -4.68 -25.88 -15.04
C PRO A 2 -3.80 -24.80 -14.41
N ASN A 3 -4.38 -24.03 -13.50
CA ASN A 3 -3.66 -23.07 -12.66
C ASN A 3 -2.62 -23.84 -11.81
N LYS A 4 -1.33 -23.62 -12.12
CA LYS A 4 -0.25 -24.12 -11.27
C LYS A 4 -0.25 -23.29 -9.97
N THR A 5 -0.74 -23.89 -8.91
CA THR A 5 -0.64 -23.36 -7.56
C THR A 5 0.83 -23.44 -7.14
N LEU A 6 1.52 -22.32 -7.07
CA LEU A 6 2.87 -22.25 -6.50
C LEU A 6 2.75 -22.29 -4.98
N THR A 7 3.13 -23.40 -4.41
CA THR A 7 3.31 -23.56 -2.96
C THR A 7 4.75 -23.19 -2.63
N ILE A 8 4.97 -22.12 -1.88
CA ILE A 8 6.32 -21.79 -1.37
C ILE A 8 6.63 -22.80 -0.27
N THR A 9 7.29 -23.88 -0.64
CA THR A 9 7.64 -25.00 0.29
C THR A 9 8.96 -24.77 1.01
N SER A 10 9.72 -23.71 0.69
CA SER A 10 11.03 -23.45 1.29
C SER A 10 11.20 -21.96 1.63
N PRO A 11 11.59 -21.64 2.89
CA PRO A 11 11.96 -20.28 3.30
C PRO A 11 13.17 -19.72 2.51
N ASN A 12 13.97 -20.59 1.91
CA ASN A 12 15.22 -20.25 1.23
C ASN A 12 15.02 -19.56 -0.13
N ALA A 13 13.84 -19.63 -0.73
CA ALA A 13 13.56 -18.96 -2.01
C ALA A 13 13.36 -17.44 -1.88
N ILE A 14 12.96 -16.95 -0.70
CA ILE A 14 12.69 -15.52 -0.45
C ILE A 14 13.94 -14.80 0.10
N PHE A 15 14.86 -15.53 0.74
CA PHE A 15 16.04 -14.97 1.41
C PHE A 15 17.04 -14.23 0.49
N PRO A 16 17.35 -14.67 -0.75
CA PRO A 16 18.23 -13.94 -1.66
C PRO A 16 17.67 -12.57 -2.07
N LEU A 17 16.35 -12.48 -2.20
CA LEU A 17 15.65 -11.23 -2.52
C LEU A 17 15.80 -10.22 -1.39
N PHE A 18 15.67 -10.66 -0.13
CA PHE A 18 15.83 -9.81 1.05
C PHE A 18 17.25 -9.23 1.18
N SER A 19 18.28 -10.01 0.82
CA SER A 19 19.68 -9.56 0.88
C SER A 19 19.96 -8.45 -0.13
N SER A 20 19.51 -8.61 -1.37
CA SER A 20 19.65 -7.61 -2.42
C SER A 20 18.86 -6.33 -2.13
N TYR A 21 17.65 -6.48 -1.56
CA TYR A 21 16.81 -5.36 -1.12
C TYR A 21 17.43 -4.57 0.02
N ASN A 22 18.04 -5.24 1.01
CA ASN A 22 18.71 -4.57 2.12
C ASN A 22 19.94 -3.78 1.67
N GLN A 23 20.72 -4.28 0.71
CA GLN A 23 21.85 -3.52 0.15
C GLN A 23 21.38 -2.28 -0.61
N PHE A 24 20.35 -2.41 -1.46
CA PHE A 24 19.77 -1.29 -2.19
C PHE A 24 19.19 -0.23 -1.25
N PHE A 25 18.46 -0.66 -0.22
CA PHE A 25 17.86 0.22 0.78
C PHE A 25 18.90 0.92 1.66
N THR A 26 19.96 0.21 2.05
CA THR A 26 21.06 0.75 2.87
C THR A 26 21.90 1.77 2.10
N LEU A 27 22.21 1.51 0.83
CA LEU A 27 22.89 2.45 -0.05
C LEU A 27 22.05 3.72 -0.28
N THR A 28 20.74 3.57 -0.36
CA THR A 28 19.77 4.67 -0.54
C THR A 28 19.75 5.60 0.69
N LEU A 29 19.81 5.03 1.89
CA LEU A 29 19.83 5.79 3.15
C LEU A 29 21.13 6.56 3.36
N GLN A 30 22.28 6.03 2.94
CA GLN A 30 23.57 6.69 3.10
C GLN A 30 23.77 7.87 2.14
N ALA A 31 23.26 7.79 0.90
CA ALA A 31 23.39 8.86 -0.09
C ALA A 31 22.60 10.15 0.26
N ASN A 32 21.59 10.04 1.12
CA ASN A 32 20.65 11.14 1.43
C ASN A 32 20.95 11.91 2.73
N LYS A 33 22.10 11.68 3.38
CA LYS A 33 22.45 12.31 4.67
C LYS A 33 22.61 13.85 4.64
N LYS A 34 22.58 14.49 3.46
CA LYS A 34 22.79 15.96 3.29
C LYS A 34 21.52 16.78 3.03
N ARG A 35 20.35 16.19 2.79
CA ARG A 35 19.08 16.92 2.70
C ARG A 35 18.09 16.29 3.68
N ARG A 36 17.81 17.00 4.78
CA ARG A 36 16.67 16.68 5.66
C ARG A 36 15.41 16.53 4.80
N MET A 37 15.08 15.32 4.38
CA MET A 37 13.71 15.01 4.00
C MET A 37 12.89 15.27 5.26
N LYS A 38 12.09 16.32 5.27
CA LYS A 38 11.07 16.50 6.31
C LYS A 38 10.34 15.17 6.38
N ASN A 39 10.25 14.62 7.59
CA ASN A 39 9.55 13.35 7.78
C ASN A 39 8.11 13.54 7.28
N ILE A 40 7.82 13.04 6.07
CA ILE A 40 6.53 13.23 5.38
C ILE A 40 5.38 12.55 6.12
N PHE A 41 5.69 11.57 6.98
CA PHE A 41 4.71 10.87 7.81
C PHE A 41 4.45 11.59 9.16
N LYS A 42 5.18 12.66 9.47
CA LYS A 42 4.95 13.45 10.69
C LYS A 42 3.64 14.21 10.56
N ILE A 43 2.70 13.99 11.49
CA ILE A 43 1.41 14.67 11.55
C ILE A 43 1.60 16.12 12.04
N LYS A 44 1.14 17.08 11.25
CA LYS A 44 1.19 18.52 11.58
C LYS A 44 0.09 18.89 12.58
N LYS A 45 0.25 20.00 13.30
CA LYS A 45 -0.76 20.44 14.31
C LYS A 45 -2.16 20.60 13.72
N GLU A 46 -2.27 21.16 12.51
CA GLU A 46 -3.56 21.39 11.83
C GLU A 46 -4.25 20.11 11.34
N GLU A 47 -3.48 19.02 11.17
CA GLU A 47 -3.94 17.70 10.71
C GLU A 47 -4.43 16.82 11.84
N ARG A 48 -4.09 17.12 13.11
CA ARG A 48 -4.35 16.25 14.25
C ARG A 48 -5.84 15.96 14.45
N ILE A 49 -6.67 17.00 14.44
CA ILE A 49 -8.12 16.83 14.66
C ILE A 49 -8.78 16.11 13.48
N PRO A 50 -8.65 16.58 12.22
CA PRO A 50 -9.25 15.86 11.08
C PRO A 50 -8.68 14.46 10.91
N GLY A 51 -7.37 14.27 11.14
CA GLY A 51 -6.75 12.95 11.10
C GLY A 51 -7.25 12.02 12.21
N LEU A 52 -7.42 12.52 13.46
CA LEU A 52 -7.97 11.71 14.53
C LEU A 52 -9.41 11.28 14.24
N VAL A 53 -10.25 12.20 13.74
CA VAL A 53 -11.63 11.87 13.35
C VAL A 53 -11.64 10.82 12.27
N ALA A 54 -10.82 10.97 11.21
CA ALA A 54 -10.70 9.97 10.15
C ALA A 54 -10.24 8.61 10.68
N LEU A 55 -9.22 8.60 11.55
CA LEU A 55 -8.74 7.38 12.20
C LEU A 55 -9.84 6.68 12.99
N LEU A 56 -10.59 7.44 13.81
CA LEU A 56 -11.70 6.89 14.58
C LEU A 56 -12.79 6.30 13.69
N VAL A 57 -13.12 6.95 12.57
CA VAL A 57 -14.07 6.41 11.58
C VAL A 57 -13.55 5.11 10.98
N PHE A 58 -12.29 5.04 10.58
CA PHE A 58 -11.72 3.82 10.00
C PHE A 58 -11.64 2.67 11.01
N VAL A 59 -11.28 2.97 12.26
CA VAL A 59 -11.30 1.98 13.35
C VAL A 59 -12.72 1.50 13.62
N LEU A 60 -13.70 2.42 13.67
CA LEU A 60 -15.10 2.09 13.91
C LEU A 60 -15.65 1.18 12.78
N LEU A 61 -15.42 1.53 11.53
CA LEU A 61 -15.88 0.74 10.37
C LEU A 61 -15.30 -0.68 10.40
N ASN A 62 -14.00 -0.81 10.61
CA ASN A 62 -13.36 -2.12 10.73
C ASN A 62 -13.83 -2.87 11.99
N GLY A 63 -13.99 -2.17 13.11
CA GLY A 63 -14.50 -2.75 14.36
C GLY A 63 -15.92 -3.27 14.23
N LEU A 64 -16.83 -2.50 13.63
CA LEU A 64 -18.21 -2.94 13.37
C LEU A 64 -18.27 -4.13 12.39
N PHE A 65 -17.45 -4.09 11.33
CA PHE A 65 -17.33 -5.21 10.42
C PHE A 65 -16.84 -6.47 11.13
N PHE A 66 -15.80 -6.34 11.95
CA PHE A 66 -15.24 -7.47 12.70
C PHE A 66 -16.21 -7.96 13.81
N TYR A 67 -16.90 -7.06 14.49
CA TYR A 67 -17.91 -7.41 15.48
C TYR A 67 -19.02 -8.28 14.85
N LYS A 68 -19.49 -7.91 13.67
CA LYS A 68 -20.55 -8.63 12.98
C LYS A 68 -20.10 -9.94 12.34
N TYR A 69 -18.92 -9.97 11.76
CA TYR A 69 -18.45 -11.06 10.88
C TYR A 69 -17.15 -11.73 11.36
N GLY A 70 -16.57 -11.31 12.48
CA GLY A 70 -15.27 -11.80 12.96
C GLY A 70 -15.22 -13.32 13.11
N ASN A 71 -16.29 -13.94 13.56
CA ASN A 71 -16.36 -15.42 13.70
C ASN A 71 -16.14 -16.16 12.38
N LEU A 72 -16.46 -15.56 11.23
CA LEU A 72 -16.20 -16.17 9.91
C LEU A 72 -14.70 -16.17 9.57
N PHE A 73 -13.96 -15.18 10.07
CA PHE A 73 -12.54 -14.99 9.78
C PHE A 73 -11.63 -15.69 10.79
N LEU A 74 -12.06 -15.81 12.03
CA LEU A 74 -11.28 -16.42 13.10
C LEU A 74 -11.17 -17.95 13.02
N ARG A 75 -12.00 -18.60 12.20
CA ARG A 75 -11.93 -20.07 11.98
C ARG A 75 -10.68 -20.40 11.16
N ALA A 76 -9.82 -21.25 11.71
CA ALA A 76 -8.43 -21.34 11.29
C ALA A 76 -8.15 -21.89 9.89
N HIS A 77 -8.84 -22.93 9.39
CA HIS A 77 -8.16 -23.73 8.38
C HIS A 77 -8.82 -23.87 7.00
N HIS A 78 -10.08 -23.51 6.82
CA HIS A 78 -10.82 -23.92 5.63
C HIS A 78 -11.63 -22.81 4.94
N VAL A 79 -11.08 -21.59 4.94
CA VAL A 79 -11.79 -20.47 4.32
C VAL A 79 -11.45 -20.40 2.85
N SER A 80 -12.46 -20.68 2.02
CA SER A 80 -12.39 -20.46 0.59
C SER A 80 -12.64 -18.99 0.26
N PHE A 81 -11.78 -18.39 -0.58
CA PHE A 81 -12.00 -17.06 -1.13
C PHE A 81 -13.43 -16.93 -1.72
N TRP A 82 -13.82 -17.88 -2.56
CA TRP A 82 -15.12 -17.86 -3.23
C TRP A 82 -16.31 -17.94 -2.28
N GLN A 83 -16.21 -18.75 -1.24
CA GLN A 83 -17.27 -18.87 -0.27
C GLN A 83 -17.40 -17.60 0.58
N LEU A 84 -16.29 -17.04 1.05
CA LEU A 84 -16.29 -15.90 1.96
C LEU A 84 -16.47 -14.58 1.21
N PHE A 85 -15.62 -14.27 0.26
CA PHE A 85 -15.60 -12.95 -0.37
C PHE A 85 -16.57 -12.85 -1.55
N ALA A 86 -16.67 -13.87 -2.39
CA ALA A 86 -17.54 -13.82 -3.56
C ALA A 86 -19.01 -14.12 -3.21
N LYS A 87 -19.29 -15.20 -2.48
CA LYS A 87 -20.66 -15.62 -2.17
C LYS A 87 -21.26 -14.89 -0.98
N THR A 88 -20.51 -14.76 0.13
CA THR A 88 -21.07 -14.17 1.36
C THR A 88 -21.10 -12.65 1.31
N PHE A 89 -20.04 -12.01 0.84
CA PHE A 89 -19.91 -10.54 0.82
C PHE A 89 -20.14 -9.92 -0.55
N HIS A 90 -20.29 -10.70 -1.62
CA HIS A 90 -20.48 -10.22 -3.00
C HIS A 90 -19.40 -9.23 -3.47
N VAL A 91 -18.18 -9.39 -3.00
CA VAL A 91 -17.02 -8.54 -3.34
C VAL A 91 -16.04 -9.23 -4.29
N SER A 92 -16.56 -9.95 -5.27
CA SER A 92 -15.76 -10.70 -6.27
C SER A 92 -14.85 -9.81 -7.13
N GLY A 93 -15.09 -8.50 -7.17
CA GLY A 93 -14.22 -7.52 -7.85
C GLY A 93 -12.99 -7.11 -7.04
N PHE A 94 -12.82 -7.63 -5.82
CA PHE A 94 -11.64 -7.41 -4.98
C PHE A 94 -10.79 -8.68 -4.92
N ASP A 95 -9.49 -8.50 -4.98
CA ASP A 95 -8.51 -9.59 -4.89
C ASP A 95 -8.11 -9.85 -3.42
N ALA A 96 -9.09 -10.26 -2.59
CA ALA A 96 -8.86 -10.51 -1.15
C ALA A 96 -7.97 -11.75 -0.86
N TRP A 97 -7.07 -12.07 -1.78
CA TRP A 97 -6.10 -13.16 -1.68
C TRP A 97 -5.06 -12.95 -0.59
N SER A 98 -4.83 -11.71 -0.16
CA SER A 98 -3.96 -11.39 0.97
C SER A 98 -4.41 -12.05 2.28
N TYR A 99 -5.73 -12.11 2.53
CA TYR A 99 -6.28 -12.85 3.65
C TYR A 99 -5.94 -14.35 3.57
N ILE A 100 -6.09 -14.96 2.39
CA ILE A 100 -5.76 -16.37 2.17
C ILE A 100 -4.27 -16.62 2.37
N PHE A 101 -3.42 -15.75 1.79
CA PHE A 101 -1.98 -15.85 1.97
C PHE A 101 -1.57 -15.76 3.44
N MET A 102 -2.11 -14.81 4.19
CA MET A 102 -1.80 -14.65 5.62
C MET A 102 -2.39 -15.78 6.48
N SER A 103 -3.43 -16.46 6.00
CA SER A 103 -4.06 -17.59 6.73
C SER A 103 -3.31 -18.90 6.55
N ASN A 104 -2.83 -19.21 5.33
CA ASN A 104 -2.27 -20.54 5.03
C ASN A 104 -1.01 -20.55 4.15
N GLY A 105 -0.45 -19.38 3.82
CA GLY A 105 0.75 -19.24 3.00
C GLY A 105 0.54 -19.54 1.50
N LYS A 106 -0.69 -19.80 1.06
CA LYS A 106 -0.97 -20.07 -0.36
C LYS A 106 -1.04 -18.76 -1.14
N LEU A 107 -0.25 -18.69 -2.19
CA LEU A 107 -0.17 -17.53 -3.06
C LEU A 107 -1.10 -17.73 -4.26
N TYR A 108 -2.19 -16.95 -4.29
CA TYR A 108 -3.17 -16.99 -5.38
C TYR A 108 -3.18 -15.73 -6.24
N PHE A 109 -2.62 -14.61 -5.76
CA PHE A 109 -2.48 -13.42 -6.59
C PHE A 109 -1.26 -13.53 -7.53
N GLU A 110 -1.40 -12.97 -8.70
CA GLU A 110 -0.34 -12.99 -9.71
C GLU A 110 0.85 -12.14 -9.24
N ILE A 111 2.00 -12.79 -9.00
CA ILE A 111 3.24 -12.11 -8.59
C ILE A 111 3.60 -10.97 -9.56
N PRO A 112 3.52 -11.12 -10.90
CA PRO A 112 3.81 -10.03 -11.81
C PRO A 112 2.92 -8.80 -11.65
N ARG A 113 1.70 -8.96 -11.09
CA ARG A 113 0.80 -7.83 -10.83
C ARG A 113 1.08 -7.14 -9.50
N HIS A 114 1.51 -7.90 -8.47
CA HIS A 114 1.71 -7.44 -7.09
C HIS A 114 3.05 -7.94 -6.51
N PRO A 115 4.20 -7.59 -7.11
CA PRO A 115 5.47 -8.27 -6.85
C PRO A 115 5.98 -8.17 -5.40
N LEU A 116 5.74 -7.05 -4.71
CA LEU A 116 6.17 -6.91 -3.31
C LEU A 116 5.07 -7.23 -2.29
N PHE A 117 3.85 -7.51 -2.73
CA PHE A 117 2.74 -7.60 -1.80
C PHE A 117 2.87 -8.82 -0.87
N ALA A 118 3.26 -9.97 -1.42
CA ALA A 118 3.56 -11.17 -0.63
C ALA A 118 4.72 -10.92 0.36
N VAL A 119 5.78 -10.22 -0.08
CA VAL A 119 6.96 -9.93 0.75
C VAL A 119 6.57 -9.07 1.96
N ILE A 120 5.71 -8.07 1.74
CA ILE A 120 5.21 -7.18 2.81
C ILE A 120 4.34 -7.96 3.81
N LEU A 121 3.52 -8.89 3.32
CA LEU A 121 2.60 -9.68 4.15
C LEU A 121 3.28 -10.88 4.84
N TYR A 122 4.43 -11.33 4.35
CA TYR A 122 5.09 -12.55 4.83
C TYR A 122 5.41 -12.55 6.34
N PRO A 123 5.93 -11.47 6.95
CA PRO A 123 6.15 -11.44 8.40
C PRO A 123 4.85 -11.67 9.21
N PHE A 124 3.74 -11.11 8.75
CA PHE A 124 2.44 -11.27 9.40
C PHE A 124 1.89 -12.68 9.22
N TYR A 125 2.14 -13.30 8.05
CA TYR A 125 1.85 -14.73 7.86
C TYR A 125 2.60 -15.61 8.86
N LEU A 126 3.90 -15.39 9.06
CA LEU A 126 4.69 -16.16 10.02
C LEU A 126 4.13 -16.04 11.44
N ILE A 127 3.83 -14.82 11.88
CA ILE A 127 3.22 -14.60 13.21
C ILE A 127 1.86 -15.29 13.30
N ASN A 128 1.01 -15.15 12.27
CA ASN A 128 -0.31 -15.77 12.27
C ASN A 128 -0.24 -17.31 12.28
N LYS A 129 0.72 -17.90 11.55
CA LYS A 129 0.97 -19.34 11.54
C LYS A 129 1.27 -19.89 12.94
N GLU A 130 2.12 -19.19 13.71
CA GLU A 130 2.42 -19.59 15.10
C GLU A 130 1.20 -19.41 16.01
N LEU A 131 0.42 -18.35 15.84
CA LEU A 131 -0.81 -18.13 16.61
C LEU A 131 -1.88 -19.19 16.31
N ILE A 132 -2.02 -19.61 15.04
CA ILE A 132 -2.92 -20.70 14.65
C ILE A 132 -2.46 -22.01 15.29
N SER A 133 -1.16 -22.32 15.24
CA SER A 133 -0.64 -23.59 15.79
C SER A 133 -0.80 -23.69 17.30
N SER A 134 -0.78 -22.57 18.02
CA SER A 134 -0.90 -22.53 19.49
C SER A 134 -2.34 -22.37 20.00
N GLY A 135 -3.25 -21.74 19.24
CA GLY A 135 -4.57 -21.36 19.72
C GLY A 135 -5.73 -21.64 18.77
N ASP A 136 -5.49 -22.31 17.64
CA ASP A 136 -6.48 -22.63 16.59
C ASP A 136 -7.31 -21.42 16.12
N THR A 137 -6.74 -20.19 16.21
CA THR A 137 -7.42 -18.96 15.86
C THR A 137 -6.65 -18.23 14.77
N ASN A 138 -7.35 -17.86 13.69
CA ASN A 138 -6.79 -17.15 12.54
C ASN A 138 -6.92 -15.63 12.72
N TYR A 139 -5.80 -14.94 12.96
CA TYR A 139 -5.75 -13.49 13.14
C TYR A 139 -5.45 -12.72 11.84
N ALA A 140 -5.42 -13.38 10.68
CA ALA A 140 -5.08 -12.75 9.39
C ALA A 140 -5.92 -11.50 9.10
N MET A 141 -7.23 -11.54 9.37
CA MET A 141 -8.11 -10.39 9.15
C MET A 141 -7.83 -9.23 10.09
N ILE A 142 -7.41 -9.50 11.34
CA ILE A 142 -7.02 -8.46 12.31
C ILE A 142 -5.74 -7.77 11.84
N PHE A 143 -4.72 -8.53 11.42
CA PHE A 143 -3.50 -7.95 10.85
C PHE A 143 -3.81 -7.11 9.62
N MET A 144 -4.66 -7.61 8.71
CA MET A 144 -5.08 -6.84 7.56
C MET A 144 -5.83 -5.56 7.95
N ALA A 145 -6.75 -5.62 8.91
CA ALA A 145 -7.47 -4.44 9.38
C ALA A 145 -6.52 -3.36 9.91
N ILE A 146 -5.50 -3.73 10.70
CA ILE A 146 -4.47 -2.79 11.20
C ILE A 146 -3.73 -2.12 10.03
N LEU A 147 -3.31 -2.92 9.05
CA LEU A 147 -2.57 -2.43 7.88
C LEU A 147 -3.44 -1.56 6.97
N LEU A 148 -4.71 -1.93 6.77
CA LEU A 148 -5.68 -1.14 6.00
C LEU A 148 -6.00 0.18 6.68
N ILE A 149 -6.24 0.18 8.01
CA ILE A 149 -6.48 1.40 8.79
C ILE A 149 -5.28 2.34 8.72
N ALA A 150 -4.05 1.83 8.88
CA ALA A 150 -2.85 2.64 8.75
C ALA A 150 -2.70 3.24 7.34
N SER A 151 -2.97 2.45 6.29
CA SER A 151 -2.90 2.90 4.91
C SER A 151 -3.98 3.95 4.59
N ALA A 152 -5.22 3.72 5.04
CA ALA A 152 -6.33 4.66 4.90
C ALA A 152 -6.03 5.98 5.63
N PHE A 153 -5.51 5.91 6.85
CA PHE A 153 -5.15 7.09 7.64
C PHE A 153 -4.10 7.96 6.94
N TYR A 154 -2.98 7.37 6.51
CA TYR A 154 -1.95 8.15 5.83
C TYR A 154 -2.37 8.63 4.45
N SER A 155 -3.18 7.87 3.70
CA SER A 155 -3.72 8.34 2.44
C SER A 155 -4.67 9.53 2.65
N PHE A 156 -5.50 9.52 3.73
CA PHE A 156 -6.31 10.67 4.13
C PHE A 156 -5.44 11.90 4.43
N ILE A 157 -4.36 11.75 5.19
CA ILE A 157 -3.43 12.83 5.49
C ILE A 157 -2.82 13.41 4.21
N PHE A 158 -2.40 12.57 3.24
CA PHE A 158 -1.86 13.07 1.99
C PHE A 158 -2.91 13.78 1.13
N ILE A 159 -4.14 13.29 1.06
CA ILE A 159 -5.25 13.96 0.36
C ILE A 159 -5.55 15.32 1.00
N TYR A 160 -5.65 15.36 2.35
CA TYR A 160 -5.85 16.61 3.08
C TYR A 160 -4.73 17.62 2.77
N ARG A 161 -3.46 17.19 2.74
CA ARG A 161 -2.31 18.02 2.37
C ARG A 161 -2.36 18.50 0.93
N ILE A 162 -2.78 17.65 0.00
CA ILE A 162 -2.96 18.06 -1.40
C ILE A 162 -3.93 19.25 -1.48
N PHE A 163 -5.09 19.15 -0.83
CA PHE A 163 -6.06 20.24 -0.80
C PHE A 163 -5.53 21.46 -0.04
N ARG A 164 -4.84 21.27 1.06
CA ARG A 164 -4.41 22.36 1.94
C ARG A 164 -3.15 23.07 1.48
N GLU A 165 -2.15 22.31 1.03
CA GLU A 165 -0.80 22.83 0.77
C GLU A 165 -0.52 23.05 -0.73
N ILE A 166 -1.18 22.31 -1.61
CA ILE A 166 -0.96 22.41 -3.05
C ILE A 166 -2.07 23.27 -3.68
N ILE A 167 -3.33 22.94 -3.43
CA ILE A 167 -4.50 23.65 -3.97
C ILE A 167 -4.83 24.89 -3.12
N GLU A 168 -4.36 24.94 -1.87
CA GLU A 168 -4.50 26.09 -0.95
C GLU A 168 -5.95 26.38 -0.51
N LEU A 169 -6.78 25.35 -0.42
CA LEU A 169 -8.15 25.49 0.05
C LEU A 169 -8.20 25.87 1.54
N LYS A 170 -9.32 26.46 1.96
CA LYS A 170 -9.60 26.70 3.36
C LYS A 170 -9.73 25.37 4.12
N LYS A 171 -9.40 25.37 5.42
CA LYS A 171 -9.42 24.15 6.26
C LYS A 171 -10.75 23.41 6.21
N LYS A 172 -11.89 24.11 6.21
CA LYS A 172 -13.23 23.51 6.16
C LYS A 172 -13.43 22.75 4.84
N ASP A 173 -13.03 23.35 3.73
CA ASP A 173 -13.19 22.76 2.40
C ASP A 173 -12.26 21.55 2.23
N CYS A 174 -11.03 21.59 2.80
CA CYS A 174 -10.12 20.45 2.82
C CYS A 174 -10.74 19.25 3.53
N ILE A 175 -11.37 19.49 4.70
CA ILE A 175 -12.05 18.43 5.45
C ILE A 175 -13.23 17.88 4.65
N LEU A 176 -14.06 18.77 4.08
CA LEU A 176 -15.24 18.38 3.31
C LEU A 176 -14.87 17.52 2.10
N PHE A 177 -13.93 17.98 1.25
CA PHE A 177 -13.52 17.22 0.07
C PHE A 177 -12.80 15.93 0.41
N SER A 178 -11.99 15.91 1.49
CA SER A 178 -11.40 14.67 1.95
C SER A 178 -12.48 13.69 2.42
N ALA A 179 -13.43 14.13 3.25
CA ALA A 179 -14.53 13.30 3.71
C ALA A 179 -15.38 12.79 2.54
N MET A 180 -15.68 13.65 1.55
CA MET A 180 -16.42 13.26 0.36
C MET A 180 -15.71 12.15 -0.41
N LEU A 181 -14.40 12.24 -0.63
CA LEU A 181 -13.64 11.18 -1.30
C LEU A 181 -13.74 9.85 -0.53
N TYR A 182 -13.61 9.90 0.80
CA TYR A 182 -13.67 8.69 1.63
C TYR A 182 -15.08 8.16 1.87
N SER A 183 -16.12 8.90 1.51
CA SER A 183 -17.52 8.44 1.52
C SER A 183 -17.92 7.71 0.24
N PHE A 184 -17.10 7.72 -0.81
CA PHE A 184 -17.39 6.90 -2.00
C PHE A 184 -17.33 5.41 -1.65
N GLY A 185 -18.39 4.67 -2.05
CA GLY A 185 -18.52 3.26 -1.68
C GLY A 185 -17.30 2.40 -2.01
N MET A 186 -16.71 2.57 -3.21
CA MET A 186 -15.49 1.85 -3.59
C MET A 186 -14.31 2.14 -2.66
N VAL A 187 -14.14 3.40 -2.23
CA VAL A 187 -13.07 3.78 -1.31
C VAL A 187 -13.34 3.21 0.08
N MET A 188 -14.58 3.31 0.59
CA MET A 188 -14.98 2.72 1.87
C MET A 188 -14.77 1.21 1.91
N VAL A 189 -15.22 0.49 0.88
CA VAL A 189 -15.06 -0.96 0.82
C VAL A 189 -13.60 -1.37 0.73
N SER A 190 -12.75 -0.63 0.00
CA SER A 190 -11.31 -0.91 -0.08
C SER A 190 -10.56 -0.80 1.25
N MET A 191 -11.17 -0.15 2.26
CA MET A 191 -10.60 -0.06 3.62
C MET A 191 -11.00 -1.23 4.53
N LEU A 192 -11.96 -2.05 4.10
CA LEU A 192 -12.49 -3.20 4.84
C LEU A 192 -12.04 -4.52 4.23
N VAL A 193 -11.97 -4.57 2.91
CA VAL A 193 -11.58 -5.78 2.19
C VAL A 193 -10.06 -5.91 2.18
N PRO A 194 -9.50 -7.06 2.57
CA PRO A 194 -8.06 -7.31 2.60
C PRO A 194 -7.48 -7.45 1.18
N ASP A 195 -7.35 -6.32 0.51
CA ASP A 195 -6.88 -6.18 -0.86
C ASP A 195 -5.76 -5.13 -0.96
N HIS A 196 -5.14 -5.03 -2.14
CA HIS A 196 -4.09 -4.08 -2.47
C HIS A 196 -4.58 -2.64 -2.73
N PHE A 197 -5.89 -2.42 -2.93
CA PHE A 197 -6.42 -1.10 -3.33
C PHE A 197 -6.15 0.01 -2.31
N CYS A 198 -6.32 -0.24 -1.02
CA CYS A 198 -6.04 0.74 0.03
C CYS A 198 -4.56 1.13 0.08
N TRP A 199 -3.67 0.16 -0.15
CA TRP A 199 -2.22 0.38 -0.23
C TRP A 199 -1.85 1.18 -1.49
N SER A 200 -2.46 0.84 -2.62
CA SER A 200 -2.31 1.60 -3.87
C SER A 200 -2.76 3.05 -3.70
N LEU A 201 -3.88 3.28 -2.99
CA LEU A 201 -4.36 4.63 -2.68
C LEU A 201 -3.33 5.41 -1.87
N LEU A 202 -2.75 4.81 -0.82
CA LEU A 202 -1.68 5.43 -0.04
C LEU A 202 -0.47 5.79 -0.92
N MET A 203 0.03 4.84 -1.71
CA MET A 203 1.24 5.06 -2.53
C MET A 203 1.01 6.13 -3.60
N LEU A 204 -0.16 6.14 -4.23
CA LEU A 204 -0.51 7.13 -5.26
C LEU A 204 -0.74 8.52 -4.67
N THR A 205 -1.45 8.63 -3.53
CA THR A 205 -1.67 9.93 -2.89
C THR A 205 -0.38 10.53 -2.35
N MET A 206 0.52 9.70 -1.80
CA MET A 206 1.87 10.12 -1.42
C MET A 206 2.67 10.61 -2.64
N THR A 207 2.61 9.88 -3.75
CA THR A 207 3.28 10.27 -5.00
C THR A 207 2.76 11.61 -5.53
N LEU A 208 1.44 11.78 -5.57
CA LEU A 208 0.80 13.03 -6.00
C LEU A 208 1.16 14.21 -5.08
N TYR A 209 1.18 13.99 -3.76
CA TYR A 209 1.59 15.02 -2.81
C TYR A 209 3.03 15.47 -3.04
N LEU A 210 3.98 14.51 -3.16
CA LEU A 210 5.39 14.83 -3.40
C LEU A 210 5.62 15.51 -4.76
N ALA A 211 4.93 15.07 -5.80
CA ALA A 211 4.96 15.67 -7.11
C ALA A 211 4.39 17.12 -7.09
N GLY A 212 3.22 17.30 -6.49
CA GLY A 212 2.57 18.60 -6.37
C GLY A 212 3.41 19.59 -5.56
N MET A 213 4.01 19.16 -4.45
CA MET A 213 4.93 20.00 -3.68
C MET A 213 6.18 20.37 -4.48
N ALA A 214 6.73 19.45 -5.26
CA ALA A 214 7.86 19.73 -6.12
C ALA A 214 7.52 20.77 -7.21
N MET A 215 6.32 20.66 -7.81
CA MET A 215 5.83 21.65 -8.78
C MET A 215 5.64 23.03 -8.13
N LYS A 216 4.99 23.08 -6.97
CA LYS A 216 4.76 24.34 -6.22
C LYS A 216 6.07 25.04 -5.85
N GLU A 217 7.05 24.28 -5.39
CA GLU A 217 8.39 24.78 -5.03
C GLU A 217 9.31 25.00 -6.24
N ARG A 218 8.81 24.81 -7.47
CA ARG A 218 9.58 24.93 -8.73
C ARG A 218 10.86 24.09 -8.74
N ARG A 219 10.88 22.99 -7.99
CA ARG A 219 11.99 22.04 -7.93
C ARG A 219 11.71 20.78 -8.75
N LYS A 220 12.74 20.05 -9.12
CA LYS A 220 12.62 18.76 -9.81
C LYS A 220 12.62 17.61 -8.83
N LEU A 221 11.94 16.53 -9.17
CA LEU A 221 12.08 15.25 -8.47
C LEU A 221 13.45 14.67 -8.80
N SER A 222 14.17 14.24 -7.77
CA SER A 222 15.46 13.56 -7.96
C SER A 222 15.26 12.16 -8.55
N ALA A 223 16.27 11.64 -9.25
CA ALA A 223 16.25 10.27 -9.75
C ALA A 223 15.94 9.25 -8.64
N TRP A 224 16.53 9.43 -7.45
CA TRP A 224 16.25 8.58 -6.29
C TRP A 224 14.77 8.63 -5.85
N THR A 225 14.18 9.84 -5.80
CA THR A 225 12.76 9.98 -5.45
C THR A 225 11.89 9.27 -6.47
N ILE A 226 12.18 9.42 -7.76
CA ILE A 226 11.44 8.72 -8.84
C ILE A 226 11.60 7.21 -8.67
N GLY A 227 12.84 6.71 -8.46
CA GLY A 227 13.12 5.28 -8.31
C GLY A 227 12.40 4.66 -7.10
N ILE A 228 12.46 5.31 -5.93
CA ILE A 228 11.80 4.82 -4.72
C ILE A 228 10.28 4.81 -4.88
N LEU A 229 9.70 5.89 -5.39
CA LEU A 229 8.25 5.95 -5.62
C LEU A 229 7.81 4.90 -6.64
N SER A 230 8.56 4.71 -7.73
CA SER A 230 8.27 3.68 -8.73
C SER A 230 8.34 2.28 -8.15
N PHE A 231 9.35 2.01 -7.33
CA PHE A 231 9.53 0.71 -6.68
C PHE A 231 8.42 0.40 -5.69
N LEU A 232 8.11 1.33 -4.77
CA LEU A 232 7.07 1.14 -3.78
C LEU A 232 5.67 1.04 -4.42
N THR A 233 5.37 1.94 -5.35
CA THR A 233 4.05 2.00 -6.01
C THR A 233 3.83 0.78 -6.90
N GLY A 234 4.85 0.42 -7.69
CA GLY A 234 4.83 -0.75 -8.57
C GLY A 234 4.89 -2.06 -7.81
N GLY A 235 5.57 -2.08 -6.66
CA GLY A 235 5.65 -3.25 -5.79
C GLY A 235 4.29 -3.67 -5.22
N VAL A 236 3.43 -2.70 -4.93
CA VAL A 236 2.03 -2.97 -4.53
C VAL A 236 1.19 -3.35 -5.74
N THR A 237 1.31 -2.60 -6.84
CA THR A 237 0.60 -2.89 -8.10
C THR A 237 1.44 -2.39 -9.26
N LEU A 238 1.93 -3.29 -10.10
CA LEU A 238 2.90 -2.98 -11.15
C LEU A 238 2.40 -1.89 -12.11
N SER A 239 1.14 -1.90 -12.50
CA SER A 239 0.53 -0.91 -13.39
C SER A 239 0.56 0.53 -12.81
N ASN A 240 0.69 0.70 -11.50
CA ASN A 240 0.80 2.01 -10.87
C ASN A 240 2.13 2.71 -11.15
N ILE A 241 3.16 1.99 -11.61
CA ILE A 241 4.42 2.59 -12.09
C ILE A 241 4.15 3.65 -13.17
N ALA A 242 3.25 3.37 -14.11
CA ALA A 242 2.91 4.32 -15.18
C ALA A 242 2.42 5.66 -14.63
N LYS A 243 1.63 5.64 -13.55
CA LYS A 243 1.13 6.85 -12.89
C LYS A 243 2.25 7.63 -12.20
N THR A 244 3.21 6.93 -11.61
CA THR A 244 4.41 7.54 -11.00
C THR A 244 5.31 8.17 -12.06
N TYR A 245 5.47 7.52 -13.21
CA TYR A 245 6.23 8.08 -14.33
C TYR A 245 5.56 9.31 -14.91
N LEU A 246 4.25 9.28 -15.05
CA LEU A 246 3.47 10.42 -15.51
C LEU A 246 3.64 11.61 -14.54
N ALA A 247 3.54 11.38 -13.22
CA ALA A 247 3.77 12.41 -12.22
C ALA A 247 5.20 12.98 -12.30
N ALA A 248 6.21 12.13 -12.49
CA ALA A 248 7.59 12.54 -12.66
C ALA A 248 7.79 13.37 -13.96
N TRP A 249 7.10 12.99 -15.03
CA TRP A 249 7.13 13.74 -16.28
C TRP A 249 6.53 15.14 -16.12
N PHE A 250 5.38 15.27 -15.51
CA PHE A 250 4.78 16.59 -15.24
C PHE A 250 5.70 17.50 -14.42
N VAL A 251 6.40 16.97 -13.42
CA VAL A 251 7.32 17.74 -12.58
C VAL A 251 8.63 18.07 -13.29
N ASN A 252 9.22 17.10 -13.98
CA ASN A 252 10.56 17.21 -14.56
C ASN A 252 10.56 17.70 -16.01
N GLY A 253 9.41 17.64 -16.70
CA GLY A 253 9.31 17.93 -18.13
C GLY A 253 10.25 17.03 -18.94
N ARG A 254 10.84 17.54 -20.00
CA ARG A 254 11.81 16.80 -20.84
C ARG A 254 13.02 16.23 -20.07
N LYS A 255 13.36 16.80 -18.89
CA LYS A 255 14.47 16.30 -18.07
C LYS A 255 14.20 14.93 -17.45
N VAL A 256 12.96 14.42 -17.48
CA VAL A 256 12.65 13.04 -17.05
C VAL A 256 13.39 12.02 -17.92
N PHE A 257 13.64 12.33 -19.20
CA PHE A 257 14.35 11.47 -20.15
C PHE A 257 15.88 11.54 -20.02
N ALA A 258 16.43 12.32 -19.07
CA ALA A 258 17.88 12.30 -18.82
C ALA A 258 18.31 10.88 -18.35
N PRO A 259 19.49 10.37 -18.75
CA PRO A 259 19.90 8.99 -18.48
C PRO A 259 19.72 8.54 -17.03
N LYS A 260 20.09 9.37 -16.06
CA LYS A 260 19.93 9.06 -14.64
C LYS A 260 18.47 8.85 -14.20
N ASN A 261 17.53 9.58 -14.81
CA ASN A 261 16.11 9.45 -14.49
C ASN A 261 15.51 8.24 -15.21
N LEU A 262 15.95 7.96 -16.44
CA LEU A 262 15.56 6.74 -17.17
C LEU A 262 15.99 5.50 -16.40
N VAL A 263 17.23 5.45 -15.93
CA VAL A 263 17.69 4.34 -15.07
C VAL A 263 16.82 4.22 -13.82
N ALA A 264 16.50 5.33 -13.16
CA ALA A 264 15.64 5.33 -11.98
C ALA A 264 14.19 4.90 -12.25
N MET A 265 13.72 5.03 -13.49
CA MET A 265 12.40 4.54 -13.92
C MET A 265 12.46 3.06 -14.32
N ILE A 266 13.44 2.66 -15.10
CA ILE A 266 13.54 1.33 -15.69
C ILE A 266 13.99 0.28 -14.67
N LEU A 267 14.98 0.60 -13.83
CA LEU A 267 15.54 -0.34 -12.88
C LEU A 267 14.50 -0.91 -11.90
N PRO A 268 13.64 -0.10 -11.24
CA PRO A 268 12.56 -0.63 -10.41
C PRO A 268 11.59 -1.54 -11.17
N ALA A 269 11.25 -1.19 -12.41
CA ALA A 269 10.35 -2.00 -13.23
C ALA A 269 10.97 -3.37 -13.54
N ILE A 270 12.25 -3.41 -13.95
CA ILE A 270 12.97 -4.66 -14.19
C ILE A 270 13.02 -5.50 -12.90
N LEU A 271 13.44 -4.91 -11.79
CA LEU A 271 13.55 -5.62 -10.52
C LEU A 271 12.20 -6.24 -10.09
N LEU A 272 11.09 -5.51 -10.30
CA LEU A 272 9.77 -5.99 -9.92
C LEU A 272 9.19 -7.06 -10.88
N VAL A 273 9.59 -7.06 -12.15
CA VAL A 273 9.13 -8.06 -13.13
C VAL A 273 9.94 -9.35 -13.01
N THR A 274 11.19 -9.27 -12.55
CA THR A 274 12.07 -10.44 -12.40
C THR A 274 11.95 -11.11 -11.02
N THR A 275 11.10 -10.57 -10.13
CA THR A 275 10.79 -11.15 -8.82
C THR A 275 9.71 -12.21 -8.90
#